data_32186a914fdef3ebbf462e9752982203
#
_entry.id   32186a914fdef3ebbf462e9752982203
#
_cell.length_a   1.000
_cell.length_b   1.000
_cell.length_c   1.000
_cell.angle_alpha   90.00
_cell.angle_beta   90.00
_cell.angle_gamma   90.00
#
_symmetry.space_group_name_H-M   'P 1'
#
loop_
_entity.id
_entity.type
_entity.pdbx_description
1 polymer ?
#
loop_
_entity_poly.entity_id
_entity_poly.type
_entity_poly.pdbx_seq_one_letter_code
_entity_poly.pdbx_strand_id
1 'polypeptide(L)'
;MNFKKSILVGMAAAFLLAGCFGSKDEVAEFNKPALYWYKQIGESISKNNMDKADAYYISLKSEHMRSPLMPTAMMMLANAHMMQEEYLLANYYLDEYNKRYGEESTREYTDFMKLKASFLGVKDVYKDQKLIMDSIANANRYVLRYPGSEYTPLVNTILIRLHMSQYLLNENIAALYDRTGKEEAGKIYRAKNKGSVVNSADITPPEKGIVGMVFD
;
A
#
# COMPACT_ATOMS: atom_id res chain seq x y z
N MET A 1 -43.89 -13.16 45.49
CA MET A 1 -43.58 -13.82 44.21
C MET A 1 -43.30 -12.71 43.20
N ASN A 2 -42.21 -12.50 42.94
CA ASN A 2 -41.13 -11.84 42.18
C ASN A 2 -41.59 -11.04 40.93
N PHE A 3 -42.22 -9.89 41.15
CA PHE A 3 -42.53 -8.90 40.13
C PHE A 3 -41.24 -8.30 39.53
N LYS A 4 -40.16 -8.23 40.29
CA LYS A 4 -38.83 -7.68 39.85
C LYS A 4 -38.11 -8.60 38.86
N LYS A 5 -38.34 -9.91 38.87
CA LYS A 5 -37.70 -10.87 37.95
C LYS A 5 -38.34 -10.86 36.55
N SER A 6 -39.63 -10.57 36.49
CA SER A 6 -40.36 -10.50 35.21
C SER A 6 -40.02 -9.25 34.39
N ILE A 7 -39.67 -8.14 35.06
CA ILE A 7 -39.23 -6.88 34.41
C ILE A 7 -37.83 -7.04 33.82
N LEU A 8 -36.95 -7.77 34.50
CA LEU A 8 -35.58 -7.99 34.01
C LEU A 8 -35.53 -8.91 32.79
N VAL A 9 -36.39 -9.91 32.71
CA VAL A 9 -36.52 -10.80 31.55
C VAL A 9 -37.15 -10.09 30.37
N GLY A 10 -38.11 -9.22 30.58
CA GLY A 10 -38.74 -8.40 29.54
C GLY A 10 -37.77 -7.39 28.92
N MET A 11 -36.86 -6.81 29.71
CA MET A 11 -35.87 -5.85 29.23
C MET A 11 -34.74 -6.54 28.45
N ALA A 12 -34.35 -7.77 28.81
CA ALA A 12 -33.35 -8.55 28.08
C ALA A 12 -33.88 -9.04 26.71
N ALA A 13 -35.17 -9.35 26.60
CA ALA A 13 -35.79 -9.76 25.34
C ALA A 13 -35.96 -8.59 24.36
N ALA A 14 -36.15 -7.36 24.86
CA ALA A 14 -36.24 -6.17 24.01
C ALA A 14 -34.89 -5.76 23.38
N PHE A 15 -33.74 -6.07 24.02
CA PHE A 15 -32.41 -5.79 23.47
C PHE A 15 -32.00 -6.76 22.34
N LEU A 16 -32.59 -7.97 22.29
CA LEU A 16 -32.28 -8.95 21.23
C LEU A 16 -33.04 -8.68 19.92
N LEU A 17 -34.06 -7.82 19.93
CA LEU A 17 -34.81 -7.47 18.71
C LEU A 17 -34.31 -6.16 18.06
N ALA A 18 -33.42 -5.41 18.69
CA ALA A 18 -32.86 -4.18 18.14
C ALA A 18 -31.65 -4.40 17.20
N GLY A 19 -31.20 -5.64 17.05
CA GLY A 19 -30.01 -6.01 16.25
C GLY A 19 -30.24 -6.19 14.75
N CYS A 20 -31.46 -6.04 14.24
CA CYS A 20 -31.80 -6.26 12.81
C CYS A 20 -32.41 -5.03 12.13
N PHE A 21 -32.03 -3.81 12.54
CA PHE A 21 -32.49 -2.61 11.83
C PHE A 21 -31.33 -1.96 11.10
N GLY A 22 -31.25 -2.20 9.78
CA GLY A 22 -30.63 -1.26 8.89
C GLY A 22 -29.39 -1.66 8.13
N SER A 23 -29.29 -2.86 7.54
CA SER A 23 -28.71 -2.93 6.21
C SER A 23 -29.87 -2.74 5.22
N LYS A 24 -29.95 -1.64 4.51
CA LYS A 24 -30.61 -1.67 3.21
C LYS A 24 -29.88 -2.75 2.44
N ASP A 25 -30.52 -3.89 2.22
CA ASP A 25 -30.07 -4.88 1.26
C ASP A 25 -29.97 -4.14 -0.08
N GLU A 26 -28.77 -3.66 -0.42
CA GLU A 26 -28.48 -3.24 -1.79
C GLU A 26 -28.70 -4.51 -2.62
N VAL A 27 -29.80 -4.57 -3.33
CA VAL A 27 -30.11 -5.66 -4.25
C VAL A 27 -28.89 -5.82 -5.15
N ALA A 28 -28.19 -6.94 -5.02
CA ALA A 28 -27.02 -7.20 -5.84
C ALA A 28 -27.44 -7.11 -7.31
N GLU A 29 -26.86 -6.16 -8.02
CA GLU A 29 -27.14 -5.96 -9.43
C GLU A 29 -26.35 -7.01 -10.24
N PHE A 30 -27.01 -7.60 -11.24
CA PHE A 30 -26.45 -8.63 -12.11
C PHE A 30 -26.75 -8.33 -13.58
N ASN A 31 -25.96 -8.93 -14.48
CA ASN A 31 -26.17 -8.91 -15.92
C ASN A 31 -26.27 -7.49 -16.49
N LYS A 32 -25.49 -6.57 -15.98
CA LYS A 32 -25.40 -5.21 -16.54
C LYS A 32 -24.31 -5.15 -17.61
N PRO A 33 -24.43 -4.26 -18.62
CA PRO A 33 -23.37 -4.07 -19.62
C PRO A 33 -22.03 -3.67 -18.99
N ALA A 34 -20.91 -4.05 -19.60
CA ALA A 34 -19.58 -3.70 -19.11
C ALA A 34 -19.40 -2.19 -18.87
N LEU A 35 -19.98 -1.34 -19.74
CA LEU A 35 -19.95 0.11 -19.59
C LEU A 35 -20.69 0.59 -18.34
N TYR A 36 -21.73 -0.12 -17.90
CA TYR A 36 -22.43 0.18 -16.65
C TYR A 36 -21.48 0.05 -15.46
N TRP A 37 -20.86 -1.12 -15.31
CA TRP A 37 -19.91 -1.39 -14.23
C TRP A 37 -18.73 -0.41 -14.26
N TYR A 38 -18.18 -0.15 -15.44
CA TYR A 38 -17.09 0.81 -15.60
C TYR A 38 -17.48 2.21 -15.12
N LYS A 39 -18.68 2.70 -15.44
CA LYS A 39 -19.19 3.98 -14.96
C LYS A 39 -19.38 3.99 -13.45
N GLN A 40 -19.93 2.89 -12.88
CA GLN A 40 -20.08 2.78 -11.42
C GLN A 40 -18.75 2.78 -10.68
N ILE A 41 -17.70 2.17 -11.23
CA ILE A 41 -16.33 2.27 -10.70
C ILE A 41 -15.90 3.75 -10.65
N GLY A 42 -16.00 4.48 -11.77
CA GLY A 42 -15.61 5.89 -11.84
C GLY A 42 -16.40 6.78 -10.89
N GLU A 43 -17.72 6.59 -10.79
CA GLU A 43 -18.58 7.33 -9.85
C GLU A 43 -18.22 7.04 -8.39
N SER A 44 -17.90 5.78 -8.05
CA SER A 44 -17.52 5.39 -6.70
C SER A 44 -16.18 6.01 -6.31
N ILE A 45 -15.20 6.00 -7.22
CA ILE A 45 -13.91 6.69 -7.02
C ILE A 45 -14.15 8.20 -6.80
N SER A 46 -14.97 8.84 -7.61
CA SER A 46 -15.25 10.29 -7.48
C SER A 46 -15.92 10.66 -6.17
N LYS A 47 -16.66 9.71 -5.57
CA LYS A 47 -17.31 9.84 -4.25
C LYS A 47 -16.40 9.36 -3.11
N ASN A 48 -15.16 9.03 -3.39
CA ASN A 48 -14.19 8.47 -2.43
C ASN A 48 -14.67 7.20 -1.73
N ASN A 49 -15.45 6.36 -2.43
CA ASN A 49 -15.94 5.09 -1.92
C ASN A 49 -15.22 3.93 -2.62
N MET A 50 -14.01 3.63 -2.14
CA MET A 50 -13.14 2.64 -2.77
C MET A 50 -13.69 1.21 -2.65
N ASP A 51 -14.32 0.87 -1.51
CA ASP A 51 -14.96 -0.45 -1.32
C ASP A 51 -16.01 -0.74 -2.40
N LYS A 52 -16.83 0.26 -2.75
CA LYS A 52 -17.81 0.13 -3.83
C LYS A 52 -17.13 0.07 -5.20
N ALA A 53 -16.09 0.84 -5.43
CA ALA A 53 -15.34 0.79 -6.68
C ALA A 53 -14.76 -0.62 -6.91
N ASP A 54 -14.19 -1.23 -5.88
CA ASP A 54 -13.66 -2.60 -5.91
C ASP A 54 -14.77 -3.63 -6.14
N ALA A 55 -15.92 -3.49 -5.47
CA ALA A 55 -17.06 -4.36 -5.67
C ALA A 55 -17.58 -4.32 -7.11
N TYR A 56 -17.70 -3.13 -7.71
CA TYR A 56 -18.08 -2.98 -9.11
C TYR A 56 -17.02 -3.52 -10.08
N TYR A 57 -15.74 -3.41 -9.73
CA TYR A 57 -14.69 -4.06 -10.53
C TYR A 57 -14.81 -5.59 -10.50
N ILE A 58 -15.13 -6.18 -9.34
CA ILE A 58 -15.37 -7.62 -9.23
C ILE A 58 -16.53 -8.03 -10.14
N SER A 59 -17.62 -7.26 -10.18
CA SER A 59 -18.75 -7.48 -11.08
C SER A 59 -18.34 -7.36 -12.54
N LEU A 60 -17.62 -6.30 -12.91
CA LEU A 60 -17.07 -6.14 -14.26
C LEU A 60 -16.18 -7.32 -14.67
N LYS A 61 -15.31 -7.76 -13.76
CA LYS A 61 -14.38 -8.88 -13.99
C LYS A 61 -15.12 -10.21 -14.14
N SER A 62 -16.16 -10.46 -13.34
CA SER A 62 -16.91 -11.71 -13.37
C SER A 62 -17.80 -11.83 -14.60
N GLU A 63 -18.46 -10.75 -15.01
CA GLU A 63 -19.42 -10.77 -16.11
C GLU A 63 -18.76 -10.48 -17.48
N HIS A 64 -17.70 -9.67 -17.48
CA HIS A 64 -17.11 -9.11 -18.72
C HIS A 64 -15.57 -9.14 -18.73
N MET A 65 -14.97 -10.25 -18.34
CA MET A 65 -13.50 -10.39 -18.26
C MET A 65 -12.75 -10.03 -19.55
N ARG A 66 -13.39 -10.19 -20.71
CA ARG A 66 -12.81 -9.88 -22.04
C ARG A 66 -13.15 -8.48 -22.56
N SER A 67 -13.82 -7.67 -21.75
CA SER A 67 -14.17 -6.31 -22.14
C SER A 67 -12.91 -5.45 -22.40
N PRO A 68 -12.90 -4.61 -23.44
CA PRO A 68 -11.84 -3.64 -23.68
C PRO A 68 -11.75 -2.56 -22.58
N LEU A 69 -12.76 -2.48 -21.71
CA LEU A 69 -12.77 -1.55 -20.55
C LEU A 69 -11.97 -2.08 -19.35
N MET A 70 -11.64 -3.38 -19.32
CA MET A 70 -10.93 -4.00 -18.19
C MET A 70 -9.55 -3.37 -17.93
N PRO A 71 -8.65 -3.20 -18.92
CA PRO A 71 -7.35 -2.61 -18.66
C PRO A 71 -7.46 -1.19 -18.12
N THR A 72 -8.37 -0.38 -18.68
CA THR A 72 -8.59 0.99 -18.21
C THR A 72 -9.15 1.02 -16.78
N ALA A 73 -10.09 0.12 -16.44
CA ALA A 73 -10.64 0.01 -15.09
C ALA A 73 -9.54 -0.35 -14.07
N MET A 74 -8.64 -1.30 -14.39
CA MET A 74 -7.52 -1.67 -13.52
C MET A 74 -6.58 -0.49 -13.27
N MET A 75 -6.20 0.25 -14.31
CA MET A 75 -5.32 1.41 -14.19
C MET A 75 -5.98 2.55 -13.41
N MET A 76 -7.28 2.76 -13.58
CA MET A 76 -8.05 3.75 -12.85
C MET A 76 -8.10 3.41 -11.35
N LEU A 77 -8.34 2.15 -11.00
CA LEU A 77 -8.32 1.68 -9.60
C LEU A 77 -6.93 1.74 -8.99
N ALA A 78 -5.89 1.31 -9.73
CA ALA A 78 -4.51 1.43 -9.26
C ALA A 78 -4.15 2.87 -8.90
N ASN A 79 -4.51 3.84 -9.75
CA ASN A 79 -4.26 5.25 -9.46
C ASN A 79 -5.11 5.77 -8.28
N ALA A 80 -6.37 5.36 -8.19
CA ALA A 80 -7.26 5.76 -7.10
C ALA A 80 -6.75 5.26 -5.74
N HIS A 81 -6.38 3.97 -5.63
CA HIS A 81 -5.76 3.42 -4.42
C HIS A 81 -4.42 4.08 -4.09
N MET A 82 -3.61 4.44 -5.11
CA MET A 82 -2.39 5.21 -4.90
C MET A 82 -2.66 6.56 -4.23
N MET A 83 -3.73 7.26 -4.66
CA MET A 83 -4.13 8.56 -4.09
C MET A 83 -4.67 8.42 -2.67
N GLN A 84 -5.26 7.27 -2.32
CA GLN A 84 -5.75 6.95 -0.97
C GLN A 84 -4.66 6.36 -0.06
N GLU A 85 -3.41 6.33 -0.51
CA GLU A 85 -2.28 5.72 0.19
C GLU A 85 -2.45 4.20 0.45
N GLU A 86 -3.29 3.55 -0.30
CA GLU A 86 -3.55 2.11 -0.25
C GLU A 86 -2.62 1.36 -1.21
N TYR A 87 -1.32 1.49 -0.98
CA TYR A 87 -0.27 1.07 -1.91
C TYR A 87 -0.26 -0.43 -2.22
N LEU A 88 -0.71 -1.28 -1.30
CA LEU A 88 -0.83 -2.72 -1.53
C LEU A 88 -1.92 -3.03 -2.56
N LEU A 89 -3.07 -2.34 -2.48
CA LEU A 89 -4.15 -2.48 -3.45
C LEU A 89 -3.78 -1.87 -4.80
N ALA A 90 -3.11 -0.72 -4.80
CA ALA A 90 -2.55 -0.16 -6.03
C ALA A 90 -1.63 -1.16 -6.75
N ASN A 91 -0.71 -1.80 -6.02
CA ASN A 91 0.18 -2.83 -6.57
C ASN A 91 -0.59 -4.07 -7.06
N TYR A 92 -1.63 -4.49 -6.36
CA TYR A 92 -2.48 -5.60 -6.80
C TYR A 92 -3.09 -5.33 -8.18
N TYR A 93 -3.66 -4.14 -8.40
CA TYR A 93 -4.25 -3.78 -9.70
C TYR A 93 -3.21 -3.66 -10.81
N LEU A 94 -2.02 -3.13 -10.52
CA LEU A 94 -0.90 -3.08 -11.46
C LEU A 94 -0.38 -4.48 -11.82
N ASP A 95 -0.34 -5.41 -10.86
CA ASP A 95 0.04 -6.80 -11.11
C ASP A 95 -1.01 -7.54 -11.96
N GLU A 96 -2.30 -7.36 -11.67
CA GLU A 96 -3.39 -7.93 -12.47
C GLU A 96 -3.37 -7.37 -13.90
N TYR A 97 -3.08 -6.05 -14.05
CA TYR A 97 -2.91 -5.43 -15.36
C TYR A 97 -1.74 -6.08 -16.11
N ASN A 98 -0.55 -6.12 -15.53
CA ASN A 98 0.65 -6.66 -16.15
C ASN A 98 0.50 -8.13 -16.55
N LYS A 99 -0.19 -8.92 -15.72
CA LYS A 99 -0.44 -10.34 -15.99
C LYS A 99 -1.29 -10.57 -17.23
N ARG A 100 -2.22 -9.66 -17.54
CA ARG A 100 -3.22 -9.85 -18.61
C ARG A 100 -2.97 -9.01 -19.85
N TYR A 101 -2.44 -7.80 -19.66
CA TYR A 101 -2.34 -6.76 -20.68
C TYR A 101 -0.94 -6.14 -20.77
N GLY A 102 0.02 -6.64 -20.00
CA GLY A 102 1.37 -6.09 -19.93
C GLY A 102 2.17 -6.38 -21.19
N GLU A 103 2.01 -5.53 -22.20
CA GLU A 103 2.90 -5.44 -23.35
C GLU A 103 4.21 -4.75 -22.95
N GLU A 104 5.27 -4.94 -23.74
CA GLU A 104 6.58 -4.35 -23.43
C GLU A 104 6.52 -2.82 -23.26
N SER A 105 5.73 -2.15 -24.12
CA SER A 105 5.54 -0.69 -24.10
C SER A 105 4.83 -0.16 -22.85
N THR A 106 3.94 -0.95 -22.24
CA THR A 106 3.19 -0.55 -21.04
C THR A 106 3.83 -1.02 -19.75
N ARG A 107 4.70 -2.03 -19.83
CA ARG A 107 5.35 -2.64 -18.67
C ARG A 107 6.34 -1.71 -18.00
N GLU A 108 7.03 -0.88 -18.75
CA GLU A 108 7.93 0.14 -18.22
C GLU A 108 7.19 1.10 -17.26
N TYR A 109 6.06 1.65 -17.69
CA TYR A 109 5.24 2.54 -16.86
C TYR A 109 4.68 1.84 -15.63
N THR A 110 4.15 0.64 -15.78
CA THR A 110 3.56 -0.10 -14.66
C THR A 110 4.61 -0.56 -13.66
N ASP A 111 5.81 -0.96 -14.09
CA ASP A 111 6.92 -1.29 -13.20
C ASP A 111 7.41 -0.04 -12.44
N PHE A 112 7.43 1.15 -13.08
CA PHE A 112 7.68 2.42 -12.41
C PHE A 112 6.60 2.73 -11.36
N MET A 113 5.31 2.58 -11.70
CA MET A 113 4.21 2.83 -10.77
C MET A 113 4.24 1.89 -9.55
N LYS A 114 4.59 0.62 -9.76
CA LYS A 114 4.78 -0.36 -8.67
C LYS A 114 5.94 0.03 -7.75
N LEU A 115 7.07 0.46 -8.33
CA LEU A 115 8.19 0.97 -7.55
C LEU A 115 7.79 2.21 -6.73
N LYS A 116 7.09 3.16 -7.36
CA LYS A 116 6.56 4.35 -6.68
C LYS A 116 5.63 4.00 -5.53
N ALA A 117 4.69 3.06 -5.73
CA ALA A 117 3.80 2.58 -4.68
C ALA A 117 4.57 1.94 -3.52
N SER A 118 5.55 1.09 -3.81
CA SER A 118 6.38 0.46 -2.78
C SER A 118 7.19 1.49 -1.99
N PHE A 119 7.76 2.50 -2.66
CA PHE A 119 8.48 3.59 -2.01
C PHE A 119 7.58 4.43 -1.10
N LEU A 120 6.41 4.83 -1.59
CA LEU A 120 5.44 5.61 -0.81
C LEU A 120 4.86 4.79 0.36
N GLY A 121 4.86 3.47 0.25
CA GLY A 121 4.45 2.55 1.30
C GLY A 121 5.43 2.44 2.48
N VAL A 122 6.65 2.96 2.36
CA VAL A 122 7.61 3.06 3.48
C VAL A 122 7.14 4.17 4.42
N LYS A 123 6.39 3.80 5.46
CA LYS A 123 5.84 4.75 6.45
C LYS A 123 6.74 4.94 7.65
N ASP A 124 7.50 3.91 8.03
CA ASP A 124 8.42 3.94 9.16
C ASP A 124 9.80 3.39 8.74
N VAL A 125 10.75 4.30 8.56
CA VAL A 125 12.12 3.94 8.14
C VAL A 125 12.83 3.01 9.13
N TYR A 126 12.37 2.95 10.38
CA TYR A 126 12.97 2.12 11.42
C TYR A 126 12.35 0.73 11.52
N LYS A 127 11.20 0.49 10.89
CA LYS A 127 10.46 -0.79 10.94
C LYS A 127 10.34 -1.48 9.58
N ASP A 128 10.26 -0.70 8.51
CA ASP A 128 9.95 -1.22 7.16
C ASP A 128 11.19 -1.79 6.44
N GLN A 129 12.11 -2.45 7.18
CA GLN A 129 13.39 -2.94 6.65
C GLN A 129 13.22 -3.76 5.36
N LYS A 130 12.31 -4.72 5.35
CA LYS A 130 12.10 -5.58 4.19
C LYS A 130 11.63 -4.78 2.99
N LEU A 131 10.67 -3.87 3.18
CA LEU A 131 10.12 -3.05 2.12
C LEU A 131 11.19 -2.11 1.52
N ILE A 132 12.03 -1.50 2.37
CA ILE A 132 13.17 -0.66 1.92
C ILE A 132 14.13 -1.49 1.06
N MET A 133 14.56 -2.66 1.53
CA MET A 133 15.51 -3.51 0.80
C MET A 133 14.93 -4.03 -0.52
N ASP A 134 13.69 -4.49 -0.53
CA ASP A 134 12.99 -4.96 -1.73
C ASP A 134 12.82 -3.81 -2.75
N SER A 135 12.50 -2.60 -2.26
CA SER A 135 12.34 -1.42 -3.12
C SER A 135 13.66 -0.97 -3.74
N ILE A 136 14.78 -1.03 -3.00
CA ILE A 136 16.13 -0.78 -3.56
C ILE A 136 16.44 -1.79 -4.67
N ALA A 137 16.20 -3.09 -4.41
CA ALA A 137 16.44 -4.14 -5.40
C ALA A 137 15.57 -3.95 -6.66
N ASN A 138 14.31 -3.54 -6.49
CA ASN A 138 13.39 -3.26 -7.59
C ASN A 138 13.82 -2.02 -8.39
N ALA A 139 14.25 -0.95 -7.71
CA ALA A 139 14.75 0.26 -8.38
C ALA A 139 16.00 -0.02 -9.22
N ASN A 140 16.97 -0.75 -8.68
CA ASN A 140 18.16 -1.17 -9.42
C ASN A 140 17.78 -2.05 -10.64
N ARG A 141 16.85 -2.99 -10.47
CA ARG A 141 16.37 -3.82 -11.57
C ARG A 141 15.67 -3.00 -12.64
N TYR A 142 14.92 -1.97 -12.26
CA TYR A 142 14.25 -1.06 -13.18
C TYR A 142 15.27 -0.34 -14.07
N VAL A 143 16.30 0.27 -13.47
CA VAL A 143 17.34 1.00 -14.22
C VAL A 143 18.09 0.08 -15.20
N LEU A 144 18.37 -1.16 -14.79
CA LEU A 144 19.01 -2.15 -15.65
C LEU A 144 18.12 -2.63 -16.80
N ARG A 145 16.83 -2.77 -16.54
CA ARG A 145 15.86 -3.27 -17.52
C ARG A 145 15.45 -2.25 -18.56
N TYR A 146 15.38 -0.98 -18.16
CA TYR A 146 14.90 0.13 -18.98
C TYR A 146 15.97 1.22 -19.13
N PRO A 147 17.10 0.91 -19.82
CA PRO A 147 18.15 1.90 -20.03
C PRO A 147 17.61 3.03 -20.93
N GLY A 148 17.69 4.26 -20.45
CA GLY A 148 17.18 5.43 -21.19
C GLY A 148 15.69 5.73 -20.97
N SER A 149 15.04 5.07 -20.00
CA SER A 149 13.66 5.37 -19.60
C SER A 149 13.48 6.83 -19.22
N GLU A 150 12.37 7.44 -19.62
CA GLU A 150 11.97 8.79 -19.19
C GLU A 150 11.74 8.88 -17.67
N TYR A 151 11.45 7.74 -16.99
CA TYR A 151 11.28 7.65 -15.54
C TYR A 151 12.59 7.48 -14.77
N THR A 152 13.73 7.27 -15.43
CA THR A 152 15.03 7.05 -14.77
C THR A 152 15.41 8.16 -13.78
N PRO A 153 15.21 9.47 -14.05
CA PRO A 153 15.51 10.52 -13.06
C PRO A 153 14.67 10.38 -11.78
N LEU A 154 13.40 10.01 -11.90
CA LEU A 154 12.51 9.77 -10.76
C LEU A 154 12.92 8.51 -10.00
N VAL A 155 13.25 7.43 -10.70
CA VAL A 155 13.74 6.18 -10.09
C VAL A 155 15.03 6.41 -9.33
N ASN A 156 15.97 7.19 -9.87
CA ASN A 156 17.21 7.55 -9.18
C ASN A 156 16.92 8.38 -7.92
N THR A 157 15.96 9.30 -7.96
CA THR A 157 15.54 10.05 -6.78
C THR A 157 14.97 9.14 -5.70
N ILE A 158 14.10 8.18 -6.08
CA ILE A 158 13.57 7.15 -5.18
C ILE A 158 14.71 6.32 -4.59
N LEU A 159 15.67 5.90 -5.41
CA LEU A 159 16.79 5.06 -5.00
C LEU A 159 17.67 5.77 -3.95
N ILE A 160 17.99 7.05 -4.17
CA ILE A 160 18.74 7.86 -3.20
C ILE A 160 17.99 7.94 -1.87
N ARG A 161 16.69 8.23 -1.88
CA ARG A 161 15.88 8.32 -0.66
C ARG A 161 15.78 6.99 0.07
N LEU A 162 15.66 5.86 -0.65
CA LEU A 162 15.69 4.53 -0.07
C LEU A 162 17.04 4.20 0.57
N HIS A 163 18.16 4.59 -0.05
CA HIS A 163 19.48 4.43 0.56
C HIS A 163 19.65 5.29 1.82
N MET A 164 19.11 6.52 1.84
CA MET A 164 19.07 7.34 3.05
C MET A 164 18.26 6.64 4.17
N SER A 165 17.10 6.07 3.84
CA SER A 165 16.29 5.30 4.79
C SER A 165 17.03 4.06 5.30
N GLN A 166 17.71 3.33 4.43
CA GLN A 166 18.52 2.17 4.80
C GLN A 166 19.68 2.56 5.72
N TYR A 167 20.34 3.70 5.46
CA TYR A 167 21.41 4.21 6.31
C TYR A 167 20.91 4.48 7.73
N LEU A 168 19.80 5.23 7.86
CA LEU A 168 19.17 5.54 9.15
C LEU A 168 18.75 4.27 9.91
N LEU A 169 18.16 3.30 9.20
CA LEU A 169 17.77 2.02 9.77
C LEU A 169 18.99 1.27 10.34
N ASN A 170 20.09 1.19 9.58
CA ASN A 170 21.31 0.52 10.02
C ASN A 170 21.90 1.20 11.27
N GLU A 171 21.93 2.53 11.33
CA GLU A 171 22.40 3.26 12.52
C GLU A 171 21.50 3.03 13.74
N ASN A 172 20.17 3.00 13.55
CA ASN A 172 19.23 2.72 14.64
C ASN A 172 19.40 1.30 15.18
N ILE A 173 19.56 0.30 14.30
CA ILE A 173 19.81 -1.09 14.70
C ILE A 173 21.16 -1.19 15.42
N ALA A 174 22.20 -0.52 14.94
CA ALA A 174 23.51 -0.50 15.59
C ALA A 174 23.42 0.08 17.01
N ALA A 175 22.73 1.22 17.16
CA ALA A 175 22.52 1.85 18.47
C ALA A 175 21.73 0.93 19.45
N LEU A 176 20.73 0.18 18.93
CA LEU A 176 20.02 -0.82 19.74
C LEU A 176 20.95 -1.92 20.24
N TYR A 177 21.84 -2.45 19.39
CA TYR A 177 22.80 -3.47 19.78
C TYR A 177 23.81 -2.96 20.84
N ASP A 178 24.28 -1.72 20.68
CA ASP A 178 25.18 -1.09 21.69
C ASP A 178 24.49 -0.99 23.05
N ARG A 179 23.25 -0.49 23.09
CA ARG A 179 22.46 -0.40 24.35
C ARG A 179 22.22 -1.77 25.01
N THR A 180 22.23 -2.84 24.22
CA THR A 180 22.04 -4.22 24.75
C THR A 180 23.35 -4.95 25.01
N GLY A 181 24.51 -4.26 24.99
CA GLY A 181 25.83 -4.83 25.24
C GLY A 181 26.37 -5.73 24.12
N LYS A 182 25.82 -5.63 22.91
CA LYS A 182 26.23 -6.42 21.73
C LYS A 182 27.01 -5.57 20.74
N GLU A 183 28.06 -4.88 21.18
CA GLU A 183 28.81 -3.90 20.39
C GLU A 183 29.34 -4.46 19.06
N GLU A 184 29.77 -5.72 19.00
CA GLU A 184 30.25 -6.33 17.75
C GLU A 184 29.14 -6.40 16.69
N ALA A 185 27.92 -6.70 17.09
CA ALA A 185 26.76 -6.65 16.17
C ALA A 185 26.47 -5.21 15.72
N GLY A 186 26.59 -4.23 16.61
CA GLY A 186 26.49 -2.82 16.26
C GLY A 186 27.50 -2.39 15.21
N LYS A 187 28.78 -2.81 15.36
CA LYS A 187 29.84 -2.54 14.36
C LYS A 187 29.52 -3.13 12.98
N ILE A 188 28.92 -4.33 12.93
CA ILE A 188 28.50 -4.97 11.66
C ILE A 188 27.48 -4.10 10.94
N TYR A 189 26.46 -3.58 11.65
CA TYR A 189 25.45 -2.74 11.02
C TYR A 189 26.02 -1.40 10.54
N ARG A 190 26.89 -0.75 11.31
CA ARG A 190 27.59 0.48 10.83
C ARG A 190 28.50 0.20 9.64
N ALA A 191 29.13 -0.98 9.58
CA ALA A 191 29.96 -1.35 8.46
C ALA A 191 29.16 -1.47 7.14
N LYS A 192 27.88 -1.80 7.17
CA LYS A 192 26.98 -1.78 6.00
C LYS A 192 26.85 -0.38 5.40
N ASN A 193 27.00 0.67 6.19
CA ASN A 193 26.91 2.06 5.74
C ASN A 193 28.21 2.59 5.12
N LYS A 194 29.36 1.93 5.30
CA LYS A 194 30.65 2.41 4.78
C LYS A 194 30.74 2.47 3.25
N GLY A 195 29.91 1.71 2.53
CA GLY A 195 29.82 1.73 1.07
C GLY A 195 28.56 2.46 0.56
N SER A 196 27.87 3.18 1.43
CA SER A 196 26.66 3.91 1.04
C SER A 196 26.98 5.01 0.03
N VAL A 197 26.11 5.18 -0.95
CA VAL A 197 26.16 6.28 -1.93
C VAL A 197 25.74 7.62 -1.31
N VAL A 198 25.26 7.61 -0.06
CA VAL A 198 24.81 8.81 0.70
C VAL A 198 25.75 9.08 1.86
N ASN A 199 26.02 10.37 2.09
CA ASN A 199 26.80 10.82 3.24
C ASN A 199 25.86 11.08 4.42
N SER A 200 26.30 10.73 5.64
CA SER A 200 25.54 10.99 6.87
C SER A 200 25.19 12.48 7.06
N ALA A 201 26.04 13.39 6.58
CA ALA A 201 25.80 14.83 6.65
C ALA A 201 24.60 15.32 5.81
N ASP A 202 24.20 14.53 4.80
CA ASP A 202 23.11 14.87 3.88
C ASP A 202 21.77 14.30 4.35
N ILE A 203 21.75 13.57 5.49
CA ILE A 203 20.57 12.88 5.99
C ILE A 203 19.98 13.65 7.17
N THR A 204 18.75 14.16 7.00
CA THR A 204 17.94 14.66 8.11
C THR A 204 17.02 13.52 8.58
N PRO A 205 17.21 13.00 9.82
CA PRO A 205 16.31 11.97 10.34
C PRO A 205 14.88 12.50 10.43
N PRO A 206 13.86 11.64 10.20
CA PRO A 206 12.47 12.03 10.43
C PRO A 206 12.26 12.34 11.92
N GLU A 207 11.33 13.26 12.20
CA GLU A 207 10.96 13.59 13.58
C GLU A 207 10.41 12.34 14.27
N LYS A 208 10.94 12.05 15.47
CA LYS A 208 10.44 10.95 16.29
C LYS A 208 9.08 11.36 16.86
N GLY A 209 8.07 10.51 16.67
CA GLY A 209 6.79 10.68 17.37
C GLY A 209 6.96 10.66 18.89
N ILE A 210 5.98 11.24 19.62
CA ILE A 210 6.00 11.36 21.10
C ILE A 210 6.33 10.03 21.79
N VAL A 211 5.84 8.90 21.25
CA VAL A 211 6.13 7.56 21.79
C VAL A 211 7.61 7.18 21.62
N GLY A 212 8.28 7.61 20.56
CA GLY A 212 9.71 7.37 20.37
C GLY A 212 10.61 8.17 21.32
N MET A 213 10.13 9.32 21.83
CA MET A 213 10.87 10.14 22.79
C MET A 213 10.86 9.57 24.22
N VAL A 214 9.89 8.71 24.54
CA VAL A 214 9.72 8.14 25.90
C VAL A 214 10.58 6.88 26.11
N PHE A 215 11.05 6.23 25.04
CA PHE A 215 11.79 4.96 25.09
C PHE A 215 13.24 5.05 24.59
N ASP A 216 13.77 6.26 24.32
CA ASP A 216 15.19 6.56 24.17
C ASP A 216 15.79 6.99 25.51
#